data_4532afb8071e6bb59e56472f9cfd3829
#
_entry.id   4532afb8071e6bb59e56472f9cfd3829
#
_cell.length_a   1.000
_cell.length_b   1.000
_cell.length_c   1.000
_cell.angle_alpha   90.00
_cell.angle_beta   90.00
_cell.angle_gamma   90.00
#
_symmetry.space_group_name_H-M   'P 1'
#
loop_
_entity.id
_entity.type
_entity.pdbx_description
1 polymer ?
#
loop_
_entity_poly.entity_id
_entity_poly.type
_entity_poly.pdbx_seq_one_letter_code
_entity_poly.pdbx_strand_id
1 'polypeptide(L)'
;MQRMLRLEAPLMGHADDETNTDILPPIWAFGGGKGGVGKSLLCAAVGVELAQRHLQVVAIDADLGAANLHTLLGLIHPPRTLTEFFADPQTTLSEVCIQTDVSGLRLVSGAAALLRAAHPRAAEKRRLLAALGSLDADVILIDLGAGTHYNTLDLFNLAGHRLVVTGPEPTSIQNAYAFLKASVF
;
A
#
# COMPACT_ATOMS: atom_id res chain seq x y z
N MET A 1 28.53 5.13 -23.32
CA MET A 1 28.67 3.69 -23.06
C MET A 1 27.70 3.36 -21.92
N GLN A 2 26.44 3.13 -22.29
CA GLN A 2 25.31 2.92 -21.37
C GLN A 2 25.17 1.43 -21.10
N ARG A 3 25.34 1.02 -19.87
CA ARG A 3 25.04 -0.35 -19.42
C ARG A 3 23.66 -0.33 -18.79
N MET A 4 22.67 -0.68 -19.60
CA MET A 4 21.30 -0.94 -19.16
C MET A 4 21.29 -2.14 -18.20
N LEU A 5 20.90 -1.92 -16.94
CA LEU A 5 20.54 -2.99 -16.03
C LEU A 5 19.25 -3.63 -16.55
N ARG A 6 19.35 -4.80 -17.15
CA ARG A 6 18.22 -5.69 -17.39
C ARG A 6 17.83 -6.30 -16.04
N LEU A 7 16.64 -5.99 -15.56
CA LEU A 7 15.95 -6.83 -14.58
C LEU A 7 15.52 -8.09 -15.33
N GLU A 8 16.26 -9.17 -15.16
CA GLU A 8 15.88 -10.47 -15.68
C GLU A 8 14.70 -10.99 -14.85
N ALA A 9 13.53 -11.06 -15.49
CA ALA A 9 12.43 -11.85 -14.98
C ALA A 9 12.80 -13.32 -14.99
N PRO A 10 12.43 -14.13 -14.00
CA PRO A 10 12.66 -15.55 -14.03
C PRO A 10 11.93 -16.19 -15.20
N LEU A 11 12.64 -17.04 -15.94
CA LEU A 11 12.22 -17.77 -17.12
C LEU A 11 10.90 -18.54 -16.86
N MET A 12 9.95 -18.36 -17.75
CA MET A 12 8.74 -19.17 -17.85
C MET A 12 9.12 -20.63 -18.11
N GLY A 13 8.85 -21.50 -17.17
CA GLY A 13 8.72 -22.92 -17.41
C GLY A 13 7.34 -23.22 -17.97
N HIS A 14 7.28 -23.90 -19.11
CA HIS A 14 6.06 -24.50 -19.62
C HIS A 14 5.57 -25.57 -18.63
N ALA A 15 4.31 -25.51 -18.22
CA ALA A 15 3.52 -26.69 -17.96
C ALA A 15 2.05 -26.28 -17.79
N ASP A 16 1.22 -26.88 -18.60
CA ASP A 16 -0.21 -26.97 -18.45
C ASP A 16 -0.56 -27.55 -17.08
N ASP A 17 -1.06 -26.72 -16.19
CA ASP A 17 -1.88 -27.14 -15.07
C ASP A 17 -2.83 -26.00 -14.71
N GLU A 18 -4.10 -26.14 -15.14
CA GLU A 18 -5.22 -25.31 -14.77
C GLU A 18 -5.57 -25.54 -13.28
N THR A 19 -4.71 -25.08 -12.40
CA THR A 19 -5.09 -24.78 -11.04
C THR A 19 -5.04 -23.26 -10.90
N ASN A 20 -6.22 -22.65 -10.94
CA ASN A 20 -6.45 -21.26 -10.57
C ASN A 20 -6.07 -21.08 -9.09
N THR A 21 -4.78 -21.02 -8.81
CA THR A 21 -4.27 -20.49 -7.56
C THR A 21 -4.44 -18.98 -7.68
N ASP A 22 -5.34 -18.40 -6.91
CA ASP A 22 -5.46 -16.97 -6.69
C ASP A 22 -4.11 -16.43 -6.18
N ILE A 23 -3.18 -16.17 -7.11
CA ILE A 23 -1.88 -15.59 -6.80
C ILE A 23 -2.14 -14.13 -6.47
N LEU A 24 -1.99 -13.79 -5.18
CA LEU A 24 -2.03 -12.40 -4.74
C LEU A 24 -1.08 -11.56 -5.60
N PRO A 25 -1.53 -10.40 -6.10
CA PRO A 25 -0.62 -9.49 -6.79
C PRO A 25 0.52 -9.09 -5.86
N PRO A 26 1.72 -8.81 -6.40
CA PRO A 26 2.85 -8.33 -5.61
C PRO A 26 2.46 -7.12 -4.76
N ILE A 27 2.71 -7.21 -3.46
CA ILE A 27 2.41 -6.15 -2.50
C ILE A 27 3.69 -5.46 -2.09
N TRP A 28 3.74 -4.13 -2.25
CA TRP A 28 4.83 -3.27 -1.84
C TRP A 28 4.37 -2.36 -0.71
N ALA A 29 5.01 -2.42 0.46
CA ALA A 29 4.67 -1.60 1.60
C ALA A 29 5.72 -0.51 1.85
N PHE A 30 5.25 0.73 2.02
CA PHE A 30 6.07 1.90 2.34
C PHE A 30 5.90 2.23 3.81
N GLY A 31 6.90 1.90 4.63
CA GLY A 31 6.89 2.09 6.07
C GLY A 31 8.03 2.98 6.57
N GLY A 32 7.98 3.32 7.84
CA GLY A 32 9.05 4.08 8.50
C GLY A 32 8.67 4.55 9.89
N GLY A 33 9.68 4.78 10.71
CA GLY A 33 9.49 5.11 12.12
C GLY A 33 9.08 6.57 12.40
N LYS A 34 9.20 7.49 11.42
CA LYS A 34 8.96 8.93 11.60
C LYS A 34 7.98 9.47 10.56
N GLY A 35 7.10 10.40 10.97
CA GLY A 35 6.25 11.16 10.06
C GLY A 35 7.03 12.20 9.24
N GLY A 36 6.51 12.58 8.08
CA GLY A 36 7.06 13.66 7.26
C GLY A 36 8.34 13.32 6.48
N VAL A 37 8.79 12.05 6.46
CA VAL A 37 10.00 11.64 5.72
C VAL A 37 9.76 11.38 4.24
N GLY A 38 8.52 11.52 3.74
CA GLY A 38 8.20 11.37 2.33
C GLY A 38 7.65 9.99 1.93
N LYS A 39 7.17 9.16 2.85
CA LYS A 39 6.59 7.84 2.55
C LYS A 39 5.48 7.92 1.50
N SER A 40 4.44 8.69 1.80
CA SER A 40 3.27 8.87 0.90
C SER A 40 3.66 9.47 -0.44
N LEU A 41 4.60 10.43 -0.44
CA LEU A 41 5.12 11.00 -1.69
C LEU A 41 5.84 9.96 -2.54
N LEU A 42 6.68 9.13 -1.92
CA LEU A 42 7.39 8.06 -2.62
C LEU A 42 6.41 6.99 -3.12
N CYS A 43 5.42 6.61 -2.31
CA CYS A 43 4.36 5.68 -2.71
C CYS A 43 3.58 6.20 -3.92
N ALA A 44 3.15 7.47 -3.89
CA ALA A 44 2.46 8.11 -5.02
C ALA A 44 3.34 8.15 -6.28
N ALA A 45 4.61 8.57 -6.16
CA ALA A 45 5.53 8.65 -7.29
C ALA A 45 5.80 7.28 -7.93
N VAL A 46 6.00 6.25 -7.12
CA VAL A 46 6.15 4.86 -7.60
C VAL A 46 4.87 4.39 -8.28
N GLY A 47 3.70 4.69 -7.72
CA GLY A 47 2.41 4.35 -8.32
C GLY A 47 2.21 4.97 -9.69
N VAL A 48 2.52 6.25 -9.84
CA VAL A 48 2.47 6.98 -11.13
C VAL A 48 3.44 6.36 -12.14
N GLU A 49 4.69 6.12 -11.74
CA GLU A 49 5.72 5.54 -12.63
C GLU A 49 5.34 4.13 -13.12
N LEU A 50 4.80 3.29 -12.24
CA LEU A 50 4.37 1.94 -12.62
C LEU A 50 3.15 1.99 -13.57
N ALA A 51 2.19 2.87 -13.30
CA ALA A 51 1.03 3.07 -14.18
C ALA A 51 1.44 3.61 -15.56
N GLN A 52 2.41 4.51 -15.64
CA GLN A 52 2.98 4.97 -16.91
C GLN A 52 3.69 3.86 -17.70
N ARG A 53 4.10 2.80 -17.03
CA ARG A 53 4.62 1.57 -17.64
C ARG A 53 3.52 0.56 -18.00
N HIS A 54 2.26 1.01 -18.04
CA HIS A 54 1.08 0.23 -18.42
C HIS A 54 0.70 -0.88 -17.42
N LEU A 55 1.15 -0.80 -16.17
CA LEU A 55 0.69 -1.69 -15.10
C LEU A 55 -0.61 -1.17 -14.49
N GLN A 56 -1.48 -2.10 -14.09
CA GLN A 56 -2.66 -1.80 -13.28
C GLN A 56 -2.23 -1.72 -11.81
N VAL A 57 -2.21 -0.52 -11.26
CA VAL A 57 -1.71 -0.26 -9.91
C VAL A 57 -2.86 0.11 -8.99
N VAL A 58 -2.91 -0.48 -7.80
CA VAL A 58 -3.78 -0.02 -6.72
C VAL A 58 -2.93 0.49 -5.57
N ALA A 59 -3.04 1.77 -5.27
CA ALA A 59 -2.44 2.38 -4.09
C ALA A 59 -3.45 2.39 -2.93
N ILE A 60 -3.04 1.95 -1.75
CA ILE A 60 -3.87 1.89 -0.55
C ILE A 60 -3.26 2.80 0.51
N ASP A 61 -4.02 3.80 0.93
CA ASP A 61 -3.64 4.66 2.05
C ASP A 61 -4.06 3.99 3.36
N ALA A 62 -3.10 3.37 4.02
CA ALA A 62 -3.28 2.69 5.29
C ALA A 62 -2.84 3.54 6.50
N ASP A 63 -2.54 4.83 6.32
CA ASP A 63 -2.40 5.81 7.39
C ASP A 63 -3.78 6.31 7.83
N LEU A 64 -4.52 5.46 8.53
CA LEU A 64 -5.93 5.68 8.88
C LEU A 64 -6.16 6.88 9.82
N GLY A 65 -5.10 7.42 10.43
CA GLY A 65 -5.18 8.59 11.30
C GLY A 65 -4.82 9.91 10.62
N ALA A 66 -4.06 9.85 9.52
CA ALA A 66 -3.54 11.02 8.81
C ALA A 66 -3.46 10.78 7.28
N ALA A 67 -4.48 10.10 6.75
CA ALA A 67 -4.58 9.77 5.34
C ALA A 67 -4.44 11.02 4.45
N ASN A 68 -3.47 11.02 3.54
CA ASN A 68 -3.16 12.14 2.67
C ASN A 68 -2.74 11.74 1.24
N LEU A 69 -2.66 10.43 0.95
CA LEU A 69 -2.26 9.92 -0.35
C LEU A 69 -3.20 10.40 -1.46
N HIS A 70 -4.49 10.55 -1.16
CA HIS A 70 -5.50 11.09 -2.07
C HIS A 70 -5.14 12.50 -2.56
N THR A 71 -4.67 13.38 -1.67
CA THR A 71 -4.26 14.74 -2.02
C THR A 71 -3.05 14.73 -2.94
N LEU A 72 -2.07 13.85 -2.70
CA LEU A 72 -0.88 13.69 -3.55
C LEU A 72 -1.23 13.18 -4.95
N LEU A 73 -2.33 12.43 -5.08
CA LEU A 73 -2.84 11.91 -6.35
C LEU A 73 -3.92 12.81 -6.98
N GLY A 74 -4.05 14.06 -6.51
CA GLY A 74 -4.96 15.06 -7.09
C GLY A 74 -6.43 14.93 -6.67
N LEU A 75 -6.77 14.03 -5.76
CA LEU A 75 -8.14 13.80 -5.30
C LEU A 75 -8.39 14.59 -4.01
N ILE A 76 -9.10 15.73 -4.09
CA ILE A 76 -9.37 16.58 -2.92
C ILE A 76 -10.41 15.93 -1.99
N HIS A 77 -11.46 15.34 -2.58
CA HIS A 77 -12.58 14.72 -1.84
C HIS A 77 -12.86 13.33 -2.41
N PRO A 78 -12.19 12.27 -1.90
CA PRO A 78 -12.49 10.92 -2.32
C PRO A 78 -13.97 10.57 -2.06
N PRO A 79 -14.72 10.10 -3.07
CA PRO A 79 -16.17 9.84 -2.88
C PRO A 79 -16.43 8.62 -2.00
N ARG A 80 -15.46 7.73 -1.87
CA ARG A 80 -15.46 6.54 -1.00
C ARG A 80 -14.09 6.34 -0.38
N THR A 81 -14.08 5.74 0.81
CA THR A 81 -12.87 5.51 1.60
C THR A 81 -12.93 4.15 2.29
N LEU A 82 -11.89 3.77 2.98
CA LEU A 82 -11.90 2.60 3.87
C LEU A 82 -12.95 2.71 5.00
N THR A 83 -13.49 3.92 5.26
CA THR A 83 -14.56 4.09 6.26
C THR A 83 -15.80 3.28 5.87
N GLU A 84 -16.25 3.39 4.62
CA GLU A 84 -17.39 2.64 4.11
C GLU A 84 -17.12 1.14 4.12
N PHE A 85 -15.92 0.75 3.69
CA PHE A 85 -15.50 -0.66 3.74
C PHE A 85 -15.57 -1.22 5.17
N PHE A 86 -15.11 -0.50 6.18
CA PHE A 86 -15.15 -0.97 7.57
C PHE A 86 -16.54 -0.86 8.21
N ALA A 87 -17.37 0.08 7.78
CA ALA A 87 -18.70 0.28 8.34
C ALA A 87 -19.71 -0.78 7.92
N ASP A 88 -19.62 -1.25 6.67
CA ASP A 88 -20.56 -2.23 6.10
C ASP A 88 -19.81 -3.51 5.66
N PRO A 89 -20.13 -4.68 6.27
CA PRO A 89 -19.57 -5.95 5.88
C PRO A 89 -19.84 -6.37 4.42
N GLN A 90 -20.87 -5.83 3.78
CA GLN A 90 -21.21 -6.15 2.40
C GLN A 90 -20.41 -5.31 1.39
N THR A 91 -19.89 -4.15 1.79
CA THR A 91 -19.09 -3.30 0.91
C THR A 91 -17.77 -3.98 0.58
N THR A 92 -17.47 -4.18 -0.68
CA THR A 92 -16.21 -4.79 -1.15
C THR A 92 -15.09 -3.75 -1.22
N LEU A 93 -13.83 -4.22 -1.22
CA LEU A 93 -12.68 -3.34 -1.37
C LEU A 93 -12.63 -2.71 -2.78
N SER A 94 -13.09 -3.43 -3.79
CA SER A 94 -13.21 -2.94 -5.17
C SER A 94 -14.20 -1.78 -5.29
N GLU A 95 -15.29 -1.77 -4.51
CA GLU A 95 -16.29 -0.68 -4.53
C GLU A 95 -15.78 0.62 -3.93
N VAL A 96 -14.79 0.57 -3.05
CA VAL A 96 -14.14 1.75 -2.46
C VAL A 96 -12.84 2.12 -3.17
N CYS A 97 -12.46 1.33 -4.19
CA CYS A 97 -11.32 1.61 -5.05
C CYS A 97 -11.72 2.60 -6.13
N ILE A 98 -11.12 3.78 -6.14
CA ILE A 98 -11.46 4.90 -7.01
C ILE A 98 -10.40 5.12 -8.08
N GLN A 99 -10.81 5.51 -9.29
CA GLN A 99 -9.89 5.88 -10.36
C GLN A 99 -9.26 7.25 -10.05
N THR A 100 -7.96 7.38 -10.28
CA THR A 100 -7.25 8.67 -10.24
C THR A 100 -7.19 9.29 -11.64
N ASP A 101 -6.67 10.50 -11.76
CA ASP A 101 -6.43 11.15 -13.05
C ASP A 101 -5.28 10.47 -13.83
N VAL A 102 -4.53 9.58 -13.19
CA VAL A 102 -3.48 8.79 -13.83
C VAL A 102 -4.07 7.48 -14.32
N SER A 103 -4.07 7.29 -15.64
CA SER A 103 -4.55 6.04 -16.25
C SER A 103 -3.74 4.83 -15.72
N GLY A 104 -4.43 3.78 -15.29
CA GLY A 104 -3.82 2.58 -14.71
C GLY A 104 -3.52 2.69 -13.21
N LEU A 105 -3.74 3.87 -12.57
CA LEU A 105 -3.57 4.03 -11.12
C LEU A 105 -4.91 4.26 -10.44
N ARG A 106 -5.25 3.38 -9.51
CA ARG A 106 -6.44 3.48 -8.66
C ARG A 106 -6.02 3.67 -7.20
N LEU A 107 -6.91 4.26 -6.41
CA LEU A 107 -6.68 4.55 -5.01
C LEU A 107 -7.77 3.94 -4.12
N VAL A 108 -7.38 3.28 -3.06
CA VAL A 108 -8.20 3.02 -1.88
C VAL A 108 -7.79 4.03 -0.81
N SER A 109 -8.63 5.05 -0.61
CA SER A 109 -8.32 6.14 0.32
C SER A 109 -8.51 5.71 1.77
N GLY A 110 -7.58 6.11 2.63
CA GLY A 110 -7.68 5.93 4.08
C GLY A 110 -8.85 6.72 4.68
N ALA A 111 -9.31 6.30 5.85
CA ALA A 111 -10.41 6.95 6.54
C ALA A 111 -9.93 8.22 7.25
N ALA A 112 -10.13 9.38 6.63
CA ALA A 112 -9.67 10.67 7.15
C ALA A 112 -10.49 11.21 8.35
N ALA A 113 -11.67 10.63 8.68
CA ALA A 113 -12.64 11.35 9.50
C ALA A 113 -13.12 10.66 10.78
N LEU A 114 -12.80 9.41 11.04
CA LEU A 114 -13.33 8.71 12.20
C LEU A 114 -12.21 8.20 13.12
N LEU A 115 -12.17 8.72 14.34
CA LEU A 115 -11.30 8.22 15.44
C LEU A 115 -11.36 6.69 15.62
N ARG A 116 -12.45 6.04 15.19
CA ARG A 116 -12.59 4.58 15.20
C ARG A 116 -11.85 3.89 14.08
N ALA A 117 -11.65 4.52 12.92
CA ALA A 117 -10.95 3.94 11.78
C ALA A 117 -9.42 3.98 11.97
N ALA A 118 -8.90 4.87 12.80
CA ALA A 118 -7.47 4.93 13.12
C ALA A 118 -6.93 3.64 13.78
N HIS A 119 -7.84 2.85 14.39
CA HIS A 119 -7.50 1.58 15.03
C HIS A 119 -8.49 0.48 14.62
N PRO A 120 -8.37 -0.08 13.41
CA PRO A 120 -9.25 -1.15 12.98
C PRO A 120 -9.12 -2.36 13.91
N ARG A 121 -10.27 -2.99 14.19
CA ARG A 121 -10.31 -4.22 14.97
C ARG A 121 -9.60 -5.35 14.22
N ALA A 122 -9.15 -6.37 14.93
CA ALA A 122 -8.49 -7.52 14.31
C ALA A 122 -9.33 -8.19 13.19
N ALA A 123 -10.66 -8.20 13.32
CA ALA A 123 -11.56 -8.73 12.29
C ALA A 123 -11.59 -7.84 11.03
N GLU A 124 -11.63 -6.51 11.19
CA GLU A 124 -11.61 -5.54 10.09
C GLU A 124 -10.28 -5.61 9.33
N LYS A 125 -9.17 -5.74 10.06
CA LYS A 125 -7.86 -5.94 9.48
C LYS A 125 -7.78 -7.25 8.68
N ARG A 126 -8.21 -8.38 9.26
CA ARG A 126 -8.24 -9.66 8.52
C ARG A 126 -9.10 -9.57 7.26
N ARG A 127 -10.25 -8.87 7.33
CA ARG A 127 -11.10 -8.64 6.18
C ARG A 127 -10.39 -7.82 5.09
N LEU A 128 -9.68 -6.75 5.47
CA LEU A 128 -8.88 -5.96 4.53
C LEU A 128 -7.81 -6.83 3.85
N LEU A 129 -7.06 -7.60 4.63
CA LEU A 129 -6.02 -8.48 4.12
C LEU A 129 -6.58 -9.53 3.14
N ALA A 130 -7.70 -10.16 3.49
CA ALA A 130 -8.37 -11.13 2.62
C ALA A 130 -8.91 -10.49 1.33
N ALA A 131 -9.32 -9.22 1.38
CA ALA A 131 -9.85 -8.52 0.23
C ALA A 131 -8.77 -8.00 -0.75
N LEU A 132 -7.49 -7.98 -0.36
CA LEU A 132 -6.41 -7.55 -1.27
C LEU A 132 -6.33 -8.42 -2.54
N GLY A 133 -6.56 -9.72 -2.40
CA GLY A 133 -6.56 -10.67 -3.54
C GLY A 133 -7.73 -10.49 -4.51
N SER A 134 -8.79 -9.78 -4.12
CA SER A 134 -9.93 -9.50 -5.01
C SER A 134 -9.73 -8.25 -5.88
N LEU A 135 -8.63 -7.52 -5.71
CA LEU A 135 -8.31 -6.37 -6.52
C LEU A 135 -7.68 -6.81 -7.84
N ASP A 136 -8.30 -6.39 -8.94
CA ASP A 136 -7.75 -6.59 -10.28
C ASP A 136 -6.56 -5.63 -10.48
N ALA A 137 -5.37 -6.06 -10.09
CA ALA A 137 -4.15 -5.24 -10.12
C ALA A 137 -2.92 -6.09 -10.45
N ASP A 138 -1.97 -5.50 -11.19
CA ASP A 138 -0.63 -6.09 -11.40
C ASP A 138 0.26 -5.87 -10.18
N VAL A 139 0.01 -4.81 -9.40
CA VAL A 139 0.74 -4.51 -8.16
C VAL A 139 -0.11 -3.70 -7.19
N ILE A 140 0.04 -3.99 -5.91
CA ILE A 140 -0.59 -3.23 -4.82
C ILE A 140 0.50 -2.49 -4.05
N LEU A 141 0.32 -1.18 -3.88
CA LEU A 141 1.17 -0.33 -3.06
C LEU A 141 0.44 0.03 -1.77
N ILE A 142 1.08 -0.13 -0.62
CA ILE A 142 0.48 0.21 0.67
C ILE A 142 1.31 1.32 1.32
N ASP A 143 0.72 2.51 1.45
CA ASP A 143 1.28 3.62 2.21
C ASP A 143 0.92 3.46 3.68
N LEU A 144 1.90 3.26 4.53
CA LEU A 144 1.72 2.99 5.95
C LEU A 144 1.92 4.27 6.78
N GLY A 145 1.13 4.40 7.84
CA GLY A 145 1.36 5.41 8.87
C GLY A 145 2.74 5.29 9.52
N ALA A 146 3.18 6.36 10.15
CA ALA A 146 4.45 6.38 10.88
C ALA A 146 4.38 5.60 12.20
N GLY A 147 5.52 5.05 12.61
CA GLY A 147 5.67 4.39 13.91
C GLY A 147 5.49 2.88 13.87
N THR A 148 5.60 2.28 15.06
CA THR A 148 5.68 0.82 15.26
C THR A 148 4.38 0.24 15.82
N HIS A 149 3.23 0.80 15.43
CA HIS A 149 1.94 0.24 15.84
C HIS A 149 1.72 -1.14 15.21
N TYR A 150 1.11 -2.05 15.94
CA TYR A 150 0.87 -3.42 15.47
C TYR A 150 0.20 -3.48 14.10
N ASN A 151 -0.79 -2.62 13.84
CA ASN A 151 -1.47 -2.58 12.54
C ASN A 151 -0.53 -2.22 11.39
N THR A 152 0.39 -1.28 11.61
CA THR A 152 1.41 -0.86 10.65
C THR A 152 2.40 -2.00 10.38
N LEU A 153 2.88 -2.65 11.44
CA LEU A 153 3.85 -3.76 11.32
C LEU A 153 3.25 -4.99 10.64
N ASP A 154 1.98 -5.32 10.94
CA ASP A 154 1.33 -6.47 10.31
C ASP A 154 1.16 -6.28 8.79
N LEU A 155 0.75 -5.06 8.34
CA LEU A 155 0.66 -4.75 6.92
C LEU A 155 2.05 -4.71 6.26
N PHE A 156 3.04 -4.17 6.97
CA PHE A 156 4.42 -4.15 6.48
C PHE A 156 4.99 -5.56 6.30
N ASN A 157 4.73 -6.46 7.25
CA ASN A 157 5.24 -7.83 7.23
C ASN A 157 4.52 -8.73 6.22
N LEU A 158 3.27 -8.40 5.85
CA LEU A 158 2.53 -9.09 4.80
C LEU A 158 3.15 -8.85 3.41
N ALA A 159 3.72 -7.68 3.19
CA ALA A 159 4.24 -7.28 1.88
C ALA A 159 5.46 -8.11 1.47
N GLY A 160 5.47 -8.57 0.21
CA GLY A 160 6.62 -9.23 -0.40
C GLY A 160 7.79 -8.27 -0.62
N HIS A 161 7.49 -7.00 -0.89
CA HIS A 161 8.48 -5.92 -1.03
C HIS A 161 8.25 -4.87 0.05
N ARG A 162 9.27 -4.64 0.88
CA ARG A 162 9.20 -3.78 2.05
C ARG A 162 10.20 -2.64 1.92
N LEU A 163 9.69 -1.41 1.83
CA LEU A 163 10.48 -0.19 1.69
C LEU A 163 10.43 0.60 3.00
N VAL A 164 11.58 0.86 3.59
CA VAL A 164 11.70 1.75 4.75
C VAL A 164 12.18 3.10 4.29
N VAL A 165 11.35 4.11 4.49
CA VAL A 165 11.64 5.50 4.11
C VAL A 165 12.13 6.27 5.32
N THR A 166 13.28 6.93 5.17
CA THR A 166 13.91 7.73 6.22
C THR A 166 14.52 9.01 5.67
N GLY A 167 14.60 10.04 6.49
CA GLY A 167 15.40 11.25 6.20
C GLY A 167 16.85 11.11 6.65
N PRO A 168 17.71 12.06 6.29
CA PRO A 168 19.13 12.05 6.65
C PRO A 168 19.39 12.43 8.10
N GLU A 169 18.38 12.93 8.84
CA GLU A 169 18.55 13.37 10.21
C GLU A 169 18.80 12.18 11.16
N PRO A 170 19.67 12.32 12.16
CA PRO A 170 19.99 11.24 13.11
C PRO A 170 18.75 10.61 13.76
N THR A 171 17.76 11.44 14.12
CA THR A 171 16.49 10.96 14.71
C THR A 171 15.65 10.14 13.72
N SER A 172 15.65 10.48 12.43
CA SER A 172 14.96 9.71 11.40
C SER A 172 15.61 8.35 11.21
N ILE A 173 16.94 8.28 11.16
CA ILE A 173 17.71 7.04 11.03
C ILE A 173 17.48 6.14 12.26
N GLN A 174 17.51 6.71 13.46
CA GLN A 174 17.24 5.97 14.70
C GLN A 174 15.82 5.39 14.70
N ASN A 175 14.81 6.17 14.28
CA ASN A 175 13.43 5.72 14.20
C ASN A 175 13.23 4.65 13.10
N ALA A 176 13.93 4.77 11.97
CA ALA A 176 13.92 3.75 10.93
C ALA A 176 14.53 2.43 11.43
N TYR A 177 15.61 2.48 12.18
CA TYR A 177 16.20 1.32 12.82
C TYR A 177 15.24 0.67 13.82
N ALA A 178 14.59 1.47 14.68
CA ALA A 178 13.60 0.97 15.63
C ALA A 178 12.40 0.32 14.92
N PHE A 179 11.95 0.90 13.81
CA PHE A 179 10.91 0.34 12.98
C PHE A 179 11.30 -1.03 12.39
N LEU A 180 12.48 -1.13 11.78
CA LEU A 180 13.01 -2.39 11.26
C LEU A 180 13.13 -3.44 12.35
N LYS A 181 13.68 -3.08 13.50
CA LYS A 181 13.80 -3.99 14.65
C LYS A 181 12.43 -4.52 15.07
N ALA A 182 11.42 -3.65 15.21
CA ALA A 182 10.07 -4.05 15.60
C ALA A 182 9.35 -4.89 14.52
N SER A 183 9.75 -4.79 13.26
CA SER A 183 9.16 -5.60 12.17
C SER A 183 9.74 -7.02 12.10
N VAL A 184 10.86 -7.29 12.74
CA VAL A 184 11.55 -8.60 12.69
C VAL A 184 11.37 -9.39 13.99
N PHE A 185 11.22 -8.71 15.11
CA PHE A 185 11.09 -9.30 16.46
C PHE A 185 9.72 -9.04 17.07
#